data_d4b6a5d64a8f27632c69e6c9ae459aa5
#
_entry.id   d4b6a5d64a8f27632c69e6c9ae459aa5
#
_cell.length_a   1.000
_cell.length_b   1.000
_cell.length_c   1.000
_cell.angle_alpha   90.00
_cell.angle_beta   90.00
_cell.angle_gamma   90.00
#
_symmetry.space_group_name_H-M   'P 1'
#
loop_
_entity.id
_entity.type
_entity.pdbx_description
1 polymer ?
#
loop_
_entity_poly.entity_id
_entity_poly.type
_entity_poly.pdbx_seq_one_letter_code
_entity_poly.pdbx_strand_id
1 'polypeptide(L)'
;MDIDFTLTGQRIREARQYRGWTADVLAEKVGLATESLSHIENASSKPSLQTLFKIATELDVSLDYITGRTSNLSSAISGSYGKDYGLSEQQERMVQDMVKSIIPVITEYL
;
A
#
# COMPACT_ATOMS: atom_id res chain seq x y z
N MET A 1 -8.39 -16.88 -10.86
CA MET A 1 -7.28 -15.91 -11.00
C MET A 1 -6.43 -15.94 -9.74
N ASP A 2 -5.15 -16.11 -9.92
CA ASP A 2 -4.25 -16.24 -8.77
C ASP A 2 -3.59 -14.92 -8.45
N ILE A 3 -3.28 -14.73 -7.17
CA ILE A 3 -2.52 -13.56 -6.74
C ILE A 3 -1.06 -13.75 -7.16
N ASP A 4 -0.49 -12.72 -7.76
CA ASP A 4 0.94 -12.69 -8.05
C ASP A 4 1.67 -12.20 -6.79
N PHE A 5 2.18 -13.14 -6.00
CA PHE A 5 2.82 -12.80 -4.73
C PHE A 5 4.14 -12.06 -4.90
N THR A 6 4.77 -12.18 -6.05
CA THR A 6 5.97 -11.36 -6.35
C THR A 6 5.59 -9.90 -6.44
N LEU A 7 4.52 -9.59 -7.16
CA LEU A 7 4.01 -8.23 -7.25
C LEU A 7 3.52 -7.74 -5.89
N THR A 8 2.82 -8.58 -5.15
CA THR A 8 2.32 -8.23 -3.82
C THR A 8 3.47 -7.83 -2.90
N GLY A 9 4.51 -8.66 -2.83
CA GLY A 9 5.68 -8.37 -2.00
C GLY A 9 6.37 -7.07 -2.42
N GLN A 10 6.51 -6.87 -3.71
CA GLN A 10 7.14 -5.67 -4.24
C GLN A 10 6.33 -4.41 -3.86
N ARG A 11 5.02 -4.47 -4.00
CA ARG A 11 4.16 -3.33 -3.66
C ARG A 11 4.13 -3.03 -2.18
N ILE A 12 4.16 -4.06 -1.34
CA ILE A 12 4.28 -3.87 0.10
C ILE A 12 5.59 -3.14 0.43
N ARG A 13 6.69 -3.60 -0.16
CA ARG A 13 7.99 -2.97 0.07
C ARG A 13 7.99 -1.52 -0.40
N GLU A 14 7.47 -1.25 -1.58
CA GLU A 14 7.41 0.11 -2.11
C GLU A 14 6.58 1.02 -1.22
N ALA A 15 5.40 0.58 -0.81
CA ALA A 15 4.54 1.36 0.07
C ALA A 15 5.22 1.62 1.43
N ARG A 16 5.91 0.62 1.95
CA ARG A 16 6.66 0.77 3.20
C ARG A 16 7.76 1.82 3.05
N GLN A 17 8.49 1.76 1.96
CA GLN A 17 9.58 2.71 1.69
C GLN A 17 9.07 4.13 1.49
N TYR A 18 7.91 4.28 0.87
CA TYR A 18 7.30 5.61 0.71
C TYR A 18 6.97 6.23 2.06
N ARG A 19 6.67 5.42 3.05
CA ARG A 19 6.43 5.92 4.39
C ARG A 19 7.71 6.14 5.18
N GLY A 20 8.85 5.76 4.63
CA GLY A 20 10.13 5.89 5.32
C GLY A 20 10.32 4.86 6.42
N TRP A 21 9.57 3.75 6.38
CA TRP A 21 9.64 2.71 7.40
C TRP A 21 10.63 1.63 7.02
N THR A 22 11.35 1.13 8.02
CA THR A 22 12.14 -0.09 7.86
C THR A 22 11.24 -1.31 7.94
N ALA A 23 11.77 -2.46 7.54
CA ALA A 23 11.04 -3.72 7.67
C ALA A 23 10.70 -4.01 9.14
N ASP A 24 11.60 -3.68 10.06
CA ASP A 24 11.37 -3.85 11.50
C ASP A 24 10.16 -3.05 11.95
N VAL A 25 10.03 -1.81 11.50
CA VAL A 25 8.93 -0.94 11.89
C VAL A 25 7.60 -1.50 11.40
N LEU A 26 7.53 -1.88 10.13
CA LEU A 26 6.27 -2.43 9.60
C LEU A 26 5.94 -3.77 10.27
N ALA A 27 6.92 -4.64 10.46
CA ALA A 27 6.71 -5.93 11.11
C ALA A 27 6.11 -5.74 12.50
N GLU A 28 6.66 -4.80 13.28
CA GLU A 28 6.13 -4.48 14.60
C GLU A 28 4.68 -4.01 14.53
N LYS A 29 4.37 -3.14 13.58
CA LYS A 29 3.02 -2.58 13.44
C LYS A 29 1.97 -3.64 13.13
N VAL A 30 2.35 -4.67 12.37
CA VAL A 30 1.40 -5.73 11.98
C VAL A 30 1.53 -6.99 12.83
N GLY A 31 2.39 -6.97 13.85
CA GLY A 31 2.53 -8.11 14.74
C GLY A 31 3.25 -9.30 14.14
N LEU A 32 4.17 -9.07 13.23
CA LEU A 32 4.98 -10.12 12.59
C LEU A 32 6.43 -10.00 13.02
N ALA A 33 7.14 -11.13 12.95
CA ALA A 33 8.59 -11.10 13.01
C ALA A 33 9.13 -10.44 11.74
N THR A 34 10.27 -9.74 11.86
CA THR A 34 10.88 -9.09 10.71
C THR A 34 11.19 -10.08 9.59
N GLU A 35 11.66 -11.28 9.96
CA GLU A 35 11.94 -12.32 8.98
C GLU A 35 10.69 -12.75 8.21
N SER A 36 9.57 -12.85 8.91
CA SER A 36 8.30 -13.21 8.26
C SER A 36 7.90 -12.16 7.25
N LEU A 37 8.02 -10.88 7.62
CA LEU A 37 7.73 -9.80 6.68
C LEU A 37 8.68 -9.81 5.49
N SER A 38 9.97 -10.06 5.72
CA SER A 38 10.94 -10.15 4.63
C SER A 38 10.59 -11.26 3.64
N HIS A 39 10.14 -12.41 4.15
CA HIS A 39 9.70 -13.50 3.28
C HIS A 39 8.48 -13.13 2.46
N ILE A 40 7.58 -12.33 3.02
CA ILE A 40 6.43 -11.83 2.28
C ILE A 40 6.89 -10.85 1.20
N GLU A 41 7.78 -9.93 1.53
CA GLU A 41 8.24 -8.92 0.57
C GLU A 41 9.03 -9.53 -0.59
N ASN A 42 9.79 -10.59 -0.35
CA ASN A 42 10.54 -11.24 -1.42
C ASN A 42 9.82 -12.43 -2.05
N ALA A 43 8.56 -12.64 -1.68
CA ALA A 43 7.69 -13.69 -2.22
C ALA A 43 8.14 -15.11 -1.92
N SER A 44 8.94 -15.31 -0.87
CA SER A 44 9.32 -16.66 -0.45
C SER A 44 8.29 -17.30 0.47
N SER A 45 7.30 -16.54 0.92
CA SER A 45 6.14 -17.09 1.63
C SER A 45 4.87 -16.44 1.10
N LYS A 46 3.74 -17.15 1.27
CA LYS A 46 2.43 -16.66 0.85
C LYS A 46 1.65 -16.24 2.08
N PRO A 47 1.42 -14.94 2.28
CA PRO A 47 0.66 -14.47 3.44
C PRO A 47 -0.82 -14.84 3.31
N SER A 48 -1.48 -15.00 4.45
CA SER A 48 -2.92 -15.18 4.48
C SER A 48 -3.61 -13.86 4.13
N LEU A 49 -4.90 -13.95 3.78
CA LEU A 49 -5.70 -12.77 3.52
C LEU A 49 -5.72 -11.84 4.73
N GLN A 50 -5.83 -12.40 5.93
CA GLN A 50 -5.84 -11.59 7.14
C GLN A 50 -4.53 -10.84 7.33
N THR A 51 -3.39 -11.47 7.06
CA THR A 51 -2.09 -10.82 7.13
C THR A 51 -2.00 -9.70 6.11
N LEU A 52 -2.43 -9.94 4.89
CA LEU A 52 -2.46 -8.91 3.85
C LEU A 52 -3.35 -7.74 4.25
N PHE A 53 -4.49 -8.03 4.85
CA PHE A 53 -5.40 -6.99 5.32
C PHE A 53 -4.73 -6.10 6.37
N LYS A 54 -4.03 -6.71 7.33
CA LYS A 54 -3.32 -5.95 8.36
C LYS A 54 -2.22 -5.07 7.76
N ILE A 55 -1.46 -5.62 6.82
CA ILE A 55 -0.38 -4.89 6.16
C ILE A 55 -0.97 -3.71 5.38
N ALA A 56 -2.01 -3.94 4.60
CA ALA A 56 -2.65 -2.90 3.82
C ALA A 56 -3.19 -1.79 4.71
N THR A 57 -3.80 -2.17 5.83
CA THR A 57 -4.35 -1.20 6.78
C THR A 57 -3.25 -0.32 7.36
N GLU A 58 -2.14 -0.92 7.78
CA GLU A 58 -1.04 -0.14 8.35
C GLU A 58 -0.37 0.75 7.32
N LEU A 59 -0.26 0.27 6.08
CA LEU A 59 0.31 1.07 4.99
C LEU A 59 -0.68 2.09 4.41
N ASP A 60 -1.95 1.99 4.81
CA ASP A 60 -3.02 2.84 4.31
C ASP A 60 -3.16 2.76 2.79
N VAL A 61 -3.09 1.55 2.28
CA VAL A 61 -3.33 1.26 0.86
C VAL A 61 -4.42 0.20 0.76
N SER A 62 -5.03 0.07 -0.41
CA SER A 62 -6.08 -0.91 -0.61
C SER A 62 -5.50 -2.31 -0.81
N LEU A 63 -6.30 -3.33 -0.47
CA LEU A 63 -5.97 -4.71 -0.84
C LEU A 63 -5.89 -4.86 -2.35
N ASP A 64 -6.72 -4.15 -3.09
CA ASP A 64 -6.71 -4.20 -4.55
C ASP A 64 -5.34 -3.78 -5.09
N TYR A 65 -4.74 -2.75 -4.51
CA TYR A 65 -3.42 -2.32 -4.94
C TYR A 65 -2.37 -3.40 -4.68
N ILE A 66 -2.29 -3.92 -3.44
CA ILE A 66 -1.22 -4.86 -3.12
C ILE A 66 -1.42 -6.24 -3.73
N THR A 67 -2.65 -6.60 -4.08
CA THR A 67 -2.92 -7.87 -4.76
C THR A 67 -2.86 -7.77 -6.28
N GLY A 68 -2.69 -6.57 -6.82
CA GLY A 68 -2.55 -6.36 -8.24
C GLY A 68 -3.84 -6.09 -8.98
N ARG A 69 -4.95 -5.85 -8.28
CA ARG A 69 -6.22 -5.55 -8.94
C ARG A 69 -6.32 -4.11 -9.42
N THR A 70 -5.49 -3.23 -8.86
CA THR A 70 -5.36 -1.87 -9.38
C THR A 70 -3.92 -1.62 -9.78
N SER A 71 -3.73 -0.77 -10.79
CA SER A 71 -2.42 -0.58 -11.39
C SER A 71 -1.62 0.57 -10.80
N ASN A 72 -2.22 1.46 -10.02
CA ASN A 72 -1.48 2.57 -9.46
C ASN A 72 -1.93 2.93 -8.04
N LEU A 73 -0.99 3.51 -7.31
CA LEU A 73 -1.17 3.84 -5.90
C LEU A 73 -2.22 4.93 -5.68
N SER A 74 -2.22 5.96 -6.51
CA SER A 74 -3.18 7.05 -6.40
C SER A 74 -4.60 6.55 -6.54
N SER A 75 -4.84 5.69 -7.52
CA SER A 75 -6.15 5.11 -7.75
C SER A 75 -6.60 4.25 -6.57
N ALA A 76 -5.65 3.50 -5.98
CA ALA A 76 -5.96 2.62 -4.85
C ALA A 76 -6.33 3.39 -3.59
N ILE A 77 -5.71 4.55 -3.38
CA ILE A 77 -5.92 5.35 -2.16
C ILE A 77 -7.09 6.31 -2.33
N SER A 78 -7.11 7.09 -3.41
CA SER A 78 -8.08 8.17 -3.58
C SER A 78 -9.27 7.78 -4.44
N GLY A 79 -9.08 6.84 -5.36
CA GLY A 79 -10.12 6.48 -6.31
C GLY A 79 -11.37 5.93 -5.67
N SER A 80 -11.21 5.02 -4.71
CA SER A 80 -12.38 4.43 -4.06
C SER A 80 -13.13 5.44 -3.20
N TYR A 81 -12.43 6.36 -2.56
CA TYR A 81 -13.08 7.40 -1.77
C TYR A 81 -13.78 8.41 -2.65
N GLY A 82 -13.11 8.87 -3.69
CA GLY A 82 -13.67 9.85 -4.61
C GLY A 82 -14.91 9.36 -5.33
N LYS A 83 -14.84 8.15 -5.85
CA LYS A 83 -15.93 7.58 -6.64
C LYS A 83 -17.06 7.06 -5.76
N ASP A 84 -16.72 6.37 -4.67
CA ASP A 84 -17.72 5.70 -3.84
C ASP A 84 -18.53 6.68 -3.00
N TYR A 85 -17.92 7.79 -2.61
CA TYR A 85 -18.55 8.76 -1.73
C TYR A 85 -18.93 10.05 -2.44
N GLY A 86 -18.79 10.09 -3.75
CA GLY A 86 -19.21 11.23 -4.55
C GLY A 86 -18.48 12.51 -4.21
N LEU A 87 -17.19 12.43 -3.93
CA LEU A 87 -16.39 13.61 -3.66
C LEU A 87 -16.37 14.56 -4.85
N SER A 88 -16.38 15.84 -4.57
CA SER A 88 -16.23 16.85 -5.61
C SER A 88 -14.83 16.79 -6.19
N GLU A 89 -14.66 17.38 -7.37
CA GLU A 89 -13.34 17.46 -8.00
C GLU A 89 -12.31 18.09 -7.07
N GLN A 90 -12.72 19.12 -6.35
CA GLN A 90 -11.81 19.77 -5.39
C GLN A 90 -11.44 18.85 -4.25
N GLN A 91 -12.37 18.08 -3.74
CA GLN A 91 -12.12 17.13 -2.67
C GLN A 91 -11.21 16.00 -3.14
N GLU A 92 -11.43 15.51 -4.36
CA GLU A 92 -10.53 14.50 -4.93
C GLU A 92 -9.11 15.03 -5.07
N ARG A 93 -8.97 16.28 -5.46
CA ARG A 93 -7.66 16.90 -5.58
C ARG A 93 -6.97 17.00 -4.22
N MET A 94 -7.71 17.33 -3.17
CA MET A 94 -7.17 17.36 -1.81
C MET A 94 -6.68 15.98 -1.37
N VAL A 95 -7.44 14.94 -1.65
CA VAL A 95 -7.03 13.58 -1.32
C VAL A 95 -5.75 13.21 -2.08
N GLN A 96 -5.67 13.55 -3.35
CA GLN A 96 -4.47 13.29 -4.15
C GLN A 96 -3.26 14.05 -3.61
N ASP A 97 -3.45 15.29 -3.15
CA ASP A 97 -2.37 16.06 -2.54
C ASP A 97 -1.87 15.41 -1.26
N MET A 98 -2.77 14.83 -0.47
CA MET A 98 -2.38 14.07 0.72
C MET A 98 -1.53 12.85 0.35
N VAL A 99 -1.94 12.13 -0.70
CA VAL A 99 -1.15 11.00 -1.20
C VAL A 99 0.24 11.45 -1.62
N LYS A 100 0.33 12.56 -2.33
CA LYS A 100 1.61 13.11 -2.78
C LYS A 100 2.50 13.49 -1.62
N SER A 101 1.94 14.01 -0.54
CA SER A 101 2.73 14.36 0.64
C SER A 101 3.25 13.13 1.38
N ILE A 102 2.57 12.00 1.25
CA ILE A 102 3.02 10.72 1.82
C ILE A 102 4.18 10.14 1.01
N ILE A 103 4.24 10.46 -0.28
CA ILE A 103 5.25 9.94 -1.21
C ILE A 103 6.17 11.08 -1.64
N PRO A 104 7.26 11.34 -0.88
CA PRO A 104 8.10 12.52 -1.11
C PRO A 104 8.65 12.65 -2.51
N VAL A 105 9.00 11.51 -3.13
CA VAL A 105 9.56 11.51 -4.49
C VAL A 105 8.58 12.13 -5.48
N ILE A 106 7.30 11.89 -5.30
CA ILE A 106 6.27 12.45 -6.17
C ILE A 106 6.05 13.92 -5.83
N THR A 107 6.09 14.25 -4.56
CA THR A 107 5.85 15.60 -4.07
C THR A 107 6.79 16.62 -4.70
N GLU A 108 8.03 16.24 -4.94
CA GLU A 108 9.03 17.13 -5.49
C GLU A 108 8.69 17.61 -6.91
N TYR A 109 7.84 16.90 -7.62
CA TYR A 109 7.54 17.22 -9.01
C TYR A 109 6.20 17.89 -9.19
N LEU A 110 5.66 18.37 -8.13
CA LEU A 110 4.33 18.96 -8.11
C LEU A 110 4.36 20.38 -7.59
#